data_05a96f8e68dd892d05d763f68fb636f9
#
_entry.id   05a96f8e68dd892d05d763f68fb636f9
#
_cell.length_a   1.000
_cell.length_b   1.000
_cell.length_c   1.000
_cell.angle_alpha   90.00
_cell.angle_beta   90.00
_cell.angle_gamma   90.00
#
_symmetry.space_group_name_H-M   'P 1'
#
loop_
_entity.id
_entity.type
_entity.pdbx_description
1 polymer ?
#
loop_
_entity_poly.entity_id
_entity_poly.type
_entity_poly.pdbx_seq_one_letter_code
_entity_poly.pdbx_strand_id
1 'polypeptide(L)' 'MVTLTTVNTPLLQELFATDAERAQRRLVHIPTGRFAEPEELAAAVAFLASDDASFITGSTFLVDGGISAAYVTPL' A
#
# COMPACT_ATOMS: atom_id res chain seq x y z
N MET A 1 14.06 5.57 1.77
CA MET A 1 12.84 6.04 1.08
C MET A 1 11.74 5.01 1.22
N VAL A 2 10.53 5.45 1.47
CA VAL A 2 9.36 4.56 1.57
C VAL A 2 8.46 4.83 0.36
N THR A 3 8.11 3.77 -0.35
CA THR A 3 7.20 3.84 -1.50
C THR A 3 5.86 3.23 -1.10
N LEU A 4 4.80 3.99 -1.24
CA LEU A 4 3.46 3.62 -0.78
C LEU A 4 2.53 3.37 -1.97
N THR A 5 1.41 2.72 -1.69
CA THR A 5 0.38 2.45 -2.68
C THR A 5 -0.97 3.00 -2.19
N THR A 6 -2.07 2.54 -2.79
CA THR A 6 -3.41 2.99 -2.44
C THR A 6 -3.77 2.58 -1.02
N VAL A 7 -4.16 3.57 -0.21
CA VAL A 7 -4.49 3.41 1.20
C VAL A 7 -5.98 3.56 1.39
N ASN A 8 -6.56 2.69 2.22
CA ASN A 8 -7.99 2.69 2.51
C ASN A 8 -8.35 3.79 3.53
N THR A 9 -8.32 5.04 3.06
CA THR A 9 -8.69 6.20 3.86
C THR A 9 -10.21 6.43 3.82
N PRO A 10 -10.79 7.20 4.77
CA PRO A 10 -12.20 7.53 4.71
C PRO A 10 -12.61 8.20 3.39
N LEU A 11 -11.75 9.06 2.85
CA LEU A 11 -12.02 9.70 1.56
C LEU A 11 -12.11 8.67 0.43
N LEU A 12 -11.19 7.72 0.39
CA LEU A 12 -11.17 6.67 -0.62
C LEU A 12 -12.35 5.72 -0.47
N GLN A 13 -12.70 5.38 0.78
CA GLN A 13 -13.87 4.55 1.07
C GLN A 13 -15.15 5.21 0.57
N GLU A 14 -15.32 6.50 0.81
CA GLU A 14 -16.47 7.25 0.34
C GLU A 14 -16.53 7.30 -1.18
N LEU A 15 -15.39 7.55 -1.83
CA LEU A 15 -15.31 7.61 -3.28
C LEU A 15 -15.66 6.27 -3.93
N PHE A 16 -15.15 5.16 -3.38
CA PHE A 16 -15.37 3.82 -3.93
C PHE A 16 -16.69 3.19 -3.46
N ALA A 17 -17.32 3.71 -2.42
CA ALA A 17 -18.65 3.27 -2.03
C ALA A 17 -19.68 3.63 -3.11
N THR A 18 -19.46 4.71 -3.84
CA THR A 18 -20.32 5.15 -4.95
C THR A 18 -19.93 4.55 -6.29
N ASP A 19 -18.74 3.93 -6.38
CA ASP A 19 -18.25 3.30 -7.62
C ASP A 19 -17.41 2.07 -7.29
N ALA A 20 -18.09 0.99 -6.96
CA ALA A 20 -17.45 -0.28 -6.60
C ALA A 20 -16.67 -0.89 -7.76
N GLU A 21 -17.12 -0.68 -8.98
CA GLU A 21 -16.46 -1.19 -10.19
C GLU A 21 -15.08 -0.54 -10.37
N ARG A 22 -14.98 0.75 -10.08
CA ARG A 22 -13.72 1.49 -10.16
C ARG A 22 -12.73 1.00 -9.11
N ALA A 23 -13.22 0.73 -7.90
CA ALA A 23 -12.41 0.15 -6.83
C ALA A 23 -11.86 -1.21 -7.25
N GLN A 24 -12.70 -2.06 -7.80
CA GLN A 24 -12.32 -3.39 -8.24
C GLN A 24 -11.27 -3.35 -9.35
N ARG A 25 -11.38 -2.40 -10.27
CA ARG A 25 -10.39 -2.23 -11.35
C ARG A 25 -9.00 -1.89 -10.83
N ARG A 26 -8.91 -1.19 -9.71
CA ARG A 26 -7.62 -0.88 -9.08
C ARG A 26 -7.12 -2.04 -8.24
N LEU A 27 -8.02 -2.64 -7.47
CA LEU A 27 -7.69 -3.69 -6.53
C LEU A 27 -7.10 -4.93 -7.21
N VAL A 28 -7.57 -5.26 -8.39
CA VAL A 28 -7.18 -6.47 -9.12
C VAL A 28 -5.68 -6.53 -9.43
N HIS A 29 -5.02 -5.39 -9.52
CA HIS A 29 -3.58 -5.33 -9.82
C HIS A 29 -2.68 -5.51 -8.60
N ILE A 30 -3.23 -5.51 -7.40
CA ILE A 30 -2.46 -5.59 -6.16
C ILE A 30 -2.35 -7.05 -5.73
N PRO A 31 -1.12 -7.62 -5.65
CA PRO A 31 -0.96 -9.04 -5.29
C PRO A 31 -1.60 -9.43 -3.96
N THR A 32 -1.57 -8.55 -2.95
CA THR A 32 -2.25 -8.85 -1.67
C THR A 32 -3.76 -8.85 -1.77
N GLY A 33 -4.33 -8.31 -2.86
CA GLY A 33 -5.75 -8.34 -3.11
C GLY A 33 -6.59 -7.36 -2.31
N ARG A 34 -5.94 -6.38 -1.66
CA ARG A 34 -6.64 -5.36 -0.88
C ARG A 34 -5.85 -4.08 -0.82
N PHE A 35 -6.52 -2.98 -0.48
CA PHE A 35 -5.85 -1.71 -0.20
C PHE A 35 -5.21 -1.77 1.19
N ALA A 36 -4.14 -1.00 1.38
CA ALA A 36 -3.48 -0.90 2.68
C ALA A 36 -4.35 -0.15 3.68
N GLU A 37 -4.32 -0.57 4.93
CA GLU A 37 -4.90 0.21 6.01
C GLU A 37 -3.92 1.28 6.47
N PRO A 38 -4.38 2.47 6.90
CA PRO A 38 -3.47 3.53 7.34
C PRO A 38 -2.50 3.08 8.43
N GLU A 39 -2.94 2.21 9.33
CA GLU A 39 -2.13 1.68 10.42
C GLU A 39 -0.95 0.86 9.91
N GLU A 40 -1.10 0.20 8.78
CA GLU A 40 -0.03 -0.61 8.20
C GLU A 40 1.10 0.27 7.67
N LEU A 41 0.75 1.40 7.06
CA LEU A 41 1.75 2.37 6.59
C LEU A 41 2.41 3.07 7.77
N ALA A 42 1.62 3.43 8.79
CA ALA A 42 2.14 4.05 10.00
C ALA A 42 3.12 3.13 10.72
N ALA A 43 2.84 1.83 10.77
CA ALA A 43 3.72 0.83 11.38
C ALA A 43 5.07 0.76 10.65
N ALA A 44 5.07 0.78 9.32
CA ALA A 44 6.30 0.77 8.52
C ALA A 44 7.14 2.02 8.78
N VAL A 45 6.51 3.20 8.81
CA VAL A 45 7.19 4.46 9.08
C VAL A 45 7.75 4.47 10.50
N ALA A 46 6.98 4.01 11.48
CA ALA A 46 7.40 3.94 12.88
C ALA A 46 8.61 3.03 13.03
N PHE A 47 8.63 1.87 12.36
CA PHE A 47 9.76 0.96 12.38
C PHE A 47 11.02 1.63 11.83
N LEU A 48 10.91 2.28 10.65
CA LEU A 48 12.06 2.92 10.01
C LEU A 48 12.57 4.12 10.78
N ALA A 49 11.74 4.75 11.60
CA ALA A 49 12.14 5.87 12.46
C ALA A 49 12.67 5.40 13.82
N SER A 50 12.60 4.11 14.12
CA SER A 50 13.01 3.55 15.41
C SER A 50 14.47 3.14 15.42
N ASP A 51 15.00 2.85 16.62
CA ASP A 51 16.34 2.31 16.78
C ASP A 51 16.49 0.91 16.19
N ASP A 52 15.38 0.18 16.04
CA ASP A 52 15.37 -1.14 15.41
C ASP A 52 15.81 -1.10 13.94
N ALA A 53 15.71 0.06 13.31
CA ALA A 53 16.14 0.27 11.92
C ALA A 53 17.51 0.95 11.84
N SER A 54 18.32 0.93 12.88
CA SER A 54 19.54 1.72 12.99
C SER A 54 20.62 1.36 11.96
N PHE A 55 20.56 0.17 11.37
CA PHE A 55 21.51 -0.25 10.34
C PHE A 55 20.92 -0.18 8.94
N ILE A 56 19.70 0.37 8.78
CA ILE A 56 19.03 0.52 7.49
C ILE A 56 19.25 1.93 6.98
N THR A 57 20.00 2.07 5.88
CA THR A 57 20.27 3.35 5.26
C THR A 57 20.50 3.16 3.76
N GLY A 58 20.13 4.17 2.97
CA GLY A 58 20.29 4.13 1.52
C GLY A 58 19.35 3.16 0.80
N SER A 59 18.39 2.57 1.51
CA SER A 59 17.45 1.59 0.96
C SER A 59 16.13 2.22 0.58
N THR A 60 15.45 1.59 -0.39
CA THR A 60 14.05 1.87 -0.71
C THR A 60 13.20 0.79 -0.07
N PHE A 61 12.23 1.19 0.75
CA PHE A 61 11.36 0.26 1.47
C PHE A 61 9.96 0.31 0.83
N LEU A 62 9.55 -0.80 0.21
CA LEU A 62 8.28 -0.86 -0.51
C LEU A 62 7.15 -1.30 0.44
N VAL A 63 6.09 -0.49 0.53
CA VAL A 63 4.90 -0.80 1.32
C VAL A 63 3.71 -0.65 0.38
N ASP A 64 3.60 -1.55 -0.59
CA ASP A 64 2.70 -1.41 -1.73
C ASP A 64 1.89 -2.67 -2.06
N GLY A 65 1.81 -3.63 -1.13
CA GLY A 65 1.07 -4.87 -1.35
C GLY A 65 1.65 -5.74 -2.45
N GLY A 66 2.87 -5.44 -2.89
CA GLY A 66 3.57 -6.22 -3.91
C GLY A 66 3.40 -5.70 -5.33
N ILE A 67 2.66 -4.61 -5.55
CA ILE A 67 2.32 -4.13 -6.89
C ILE A 67 3.57 -3.78 -7.72
N SER A 68 4.62 -3.24 -7.08
CA SER A 68 5.86 -2.89 -7.78
C SER A 68 6.69 -4.11 -8.14
N ALA A 69 6.51 -5.23 -7.43
CA ALA A 69 7.23 -6.47 -7.69
C ALA A 69 6.50 -7.36 -8.69
N ALA A 70 5.16 -7.37 -8.66
CA ALA A 70 4.36 -8.26 -9.49
C ALA A 70 2.99 -7.64 -9.78
N TYR A 71 2.94 -6.78 -10.78
CA TYR A 71 1.69 -6.17 -11.21
C TYR A 71 0.79 -7.23 -11.81
N VAL A 72 -0.35 -7.47 -11.18
CA VAL A 72 -1.28 -8.52 -11.62
C VAL A 72 -2.09 -8.03 -12.81
N THR A 73 -2.08 -8.83 -13.90
CA THR A 73 -2.88 -8.56 -15.08
C THR A 73 -3.87 -9.69 -15.27
N PRO A 74 -5.17 -9.45 -15.07
CA PRO A 74 -6.18 -10.48 -15.27
C PRO A 74 -6.31 -10.81 -16.75
N LEU A 75 -6.57 -12.09 -17.03
CA LEU A 75 -6.77 -12.59 -18.39
C LEU A 75 -8.15 -12.25 -18.93
#